data_d42742b816d3646f24fc6aadcd41ea8c
#
_entry.id   d42742b816d3646f24fc6aadcd41ea8c
#
_cell.length_a   1.000
_cell.length_b   1.000
_cell.length_c   1.000
_cell.angle_alpha   90.00
_cell.angle_beta   90.00
_cell.angle_gamma   90.00
#
_symmetry.space_group_name_H-M   'P 1'
#
loop_
_entity.id
_entity.type
_entity.pdbx_description
1 polymer ?
#
loop_
_entity_poly.entity_id
_entity_poly.type
_entity_poly.pdbx_seq_one_letter_code
_entity_poly.pdbx_strand_id
1 'polypeptide(L)'
;MAFPESFITELAERNDIVDVVSGYVRLGKKSGSNLFGLCPFHSEKTPSFSVNPDKQIYHCFGCGKGGGVINFIMEIENLSFPEAVEFLAKRAGMALPEQTDSRESRKRARMLALNRDAARYFYEQLSAPGGGIAREYIAKRQIGRKMATAFGLGFAPDGWSGLLDAMRAKGYTDYEMFDAGLVRQGKNGGFYDTFRRRLMFPVIDVRGDVIGFSGRILGDGEPKYMNSPETLVFNKSRNLFALNLAKKSKSGYIILSEGNIDVVSLHQAGFDNAVA
;
A
#
# COMPACT_ATOMS: atom_id res chain seq x y z
N MET A 1 6.13 9.68 -4.29
CA MET A 1 7.04 10.82 -4.08
C MET A 1 7.86 10.99 -5.36
N ALA A 2 7.85 12.16 -5.95
CA ALA A 2 8.70 12.47 -7.08
C ALA A 2 9.83 13.39 -6.59
N PHE A 3 11.06 12.95 -6.66
CA PHE A 3 12.24 13.78 -6.43
C PHE A 3 12.53 14.59 -7.70
N PRO A 4 13.07 15.83 -7.60
CA PRO A 4 13.52 16.58 -8.76
C PRO A 4 14.56 15.78 -9.57
N GLU A 5 14.49 15.83 -10.87
CA GLU A 5 15.42 15.11 -11.76
C GLU A 5 16.88 15.53 -11.51
N SER A 6 17.10 16.81 -11.27
CA SER A 6 18.42 17.34 -10.89
C SER A 6 18.98 16.72 -9.62
N PHE A 7 18.12 16.50 -8.61
CA PHE A 7 18.53 15.83 -7.37
C PHE A 7 18.88 14.35 -7.61
N ILE A 8 18.10 13.64 -8.41
CA ILE A 8 18.37 12.23 -8.75
C ILE A 8 19.68 12.11 -9.54
N THR A 9 19.96 13.04 -10.44
CA THR A 9 21.22 13.08 -11.18
C THR A 9 22.40 13.31 -10.24
N GLU A 10 22.35 14.35 -9.40
CA GLU A 10 23.39 14.63 -8.40
C GLU A 10 23.59 13.47 -7.42
N LEU A 11 22.50 12.84 -6.97
CA LEU A 11 22.56 11.67 -6.09
C LEU A 11 23.30 10.51 -6.73
N ALA A 12 23.04 10.24 -8.01
CA ALA A 12 23.73 9.18 -8.74
C ALA A 12 25.21 9.50 -8.94
N GLU A 13 25.56 10.75 -9.25
CA GLU A 13 26.94 11.22 -9.43
C GLU A 13 27.76 11.12 -8.13
N ARG A 14 27.13 11.40 -6.97
CA ARG A 14 27.79 11.29 -5.65
C ARG A 14 27.89 9.87 -5.10
N ASN A 15 27.24 8.92 -5.74
CA ASN A 15 27.27 7.50 -5.36
C ASN A 15 27.83 6.67 -6.50
N ASP A 16 29.16 6.67 -6.64
CA ASP A 16 29.83 5.84 -7.65
C ASP A 16 29.37 4.39 -7.53
N ILE A 17 28.97 3.80 -8.68
CA ILE A 17 28.38 2.47 -8.70
C ILE A 17 29.36 1.38 -8.27
N VAL A 18 30.64 1.55 -8.56
CA VAL A 18 31.67 0.56 -8.16
C VAL A 18 31.84 0.57 -6.66
N ASP A 19 31.87 1.78 -6.04
CA ASP A 19 32.00 1.93 -4.59
C ASP A 19 30.79 1.36 -3.86
N VAL A 20 29.58 1.62 -4.37
CA VAL A 20 28.34 1.11 -3.77
C VAL A 20 28.28 -0.41 -3.90
N VAL A 21 28.46 -0.93 -5.11
CA VAL A 21 28.39 -2.37 -5.40
C VAL A 21 29.47 -3.14 -4.66
N SER A 22 30.67 -2.58 -4.51
CA SER A 22 31.77 -3.26 -3.82
C SER A 22 31.49 -3.53 -2.34
N GLY A 23 30.52 -2.82 -1.73
CA GLY A 23 30.03 -3.11 -0.39
C GLY A 23 29.23 -4.42 -0.28
N TYR A 24 28.76 -4.97 -1.40
CA TYR A 24 27.91 -6.16 -1.46
C TYR A 24 28.52 -7.30 -2.30
N VAL A 25 29.28 -6.95 -3.32
CA VAL A 25 29.82 -7.89 -4.31
C VAL A 25 31.32 -7.70 -4.43
N ARG A 26 32.06 -8.79 -4.29
CA ARG A 26 33.52 -8.77 -4.57
C ARG A 26 33.73 -8.68 -6.07
N LEU A 27 34.04 -7.48 -6.55
CA LEU A 27 34.46 -7.25 -7.94
C LEU A 27 35.96 -7.54 -8.11
N GLY A 28 36.32 -8.40 -9.05
CA GLY A 28 37.72 -8.84 -9.18
C GLY A 28 38.23 -8.93 -10.61
N LYS A 29 37.49 -9.56 -11.51
CA LYS A 29 37.92 -9.77 -12.89
C LYS A 29 37.63 -8.53 -13.73
N LYS A 30 38.65 -7.97 -14.40
CA LYS A 30 38.48 -6.86 -15.34
C LYS A 30 38.46 -7.40 -16.77
N SER A 31 37.50 -6.96 -17.59
CA SER A 31 37.42 -7.22 -19.01
C SER A 31 36.97 -5.94 -19.75
N GLY A 32 37.91 -5.34 -20.47
CA GLY A 32 37.72 -3.95 -20.98
C GLY A 32 37.52 -2.96 -19.83
N SER A 33 36.53 -2.12 -19.91
CA SER A 33 36.12 -1.18 -18.83
C SER A 33 35.28 -1.85 -17.71
N ASN A 34 34.84 -3.09 -17.89
CA ASN A 34 33.94 -3.72 -16.96
C ASN A 34 34.65 -4.50 -15.86
N LEU A 35 34.11 -4.43 -14.66
CA LEU A 35 34.47 -5.25 -13.50
C LEU A 35 33.44 -6.36 -13.34
N PHE A 36 33.90 -7.58 -13.02
CA PHE A 36 33.02 -8.74 -12.89
C PHE A 36 33.06 -9.32 -11.48
N GLY A 37 31.91 -9.82 -11.01
CA GLY A 37 31.75 -10.55 -9.77
C GLY A 37 30.63 -11.59 -9.86
N LEU A 38 30.43 -12.35 -8.77
CA LEU A 38 29.28 -13.24 -8.66
C LEU A 38 28.01 -12.39 -8.40
N CYS A 39 26.92 -12.75 -9.05
CA CYS A 39 25.65 -12.02 -8.93
C CYS A 39 25.05 -12.15 -7.53
N PRO A 40 24.65 -11.06 -6.88
CA PRO A 40 24.01 -11.13 -5.58
C PRO A 40 22.52 -11.50 -5.67
N PHE A 41 21.93 -11.51 -6.88
CA PHE A 41 20.50 -11.69 -7.12
C PHE A 41 20.12 -13.11 -7.54
N HIS A 42 21.12 -13.97 -7.89
CA HIS A 42 20.90 -15.38 -8.18
C HIS A 42 22.17 -16.19 -7.87
N SER A 43 22.01 -17.48 -7.63
CA SER A 43 23.13 -18.36 -7.33
C SER A 43 23.88 -18.74 -8.62
N GLU A 44 25.20 -18.50 -8.64
CA GLU A 44 26.09 -18.87 -9.75
C GLU A 44 27.49 -19.20 -9.26
N LYS A 45 28.25 -19.96 -10.07
CA LYS A 45 29.66 -20.33 -9.77
C LYS A 45 30.66 -19.55 -10.61
N THR A 46 30.23 -18.97 -11.72
CA THR A 46 31.05 -18.19 -12.65
C THR A 46 30.56 -16.75 -12.69
N PRO A 47 31.46 -15.75 -12.57
CA PRO A 47 31.07 -14.35 -12.55
C PRO A 47 30.32 -13.93 -13.82
N SER A 48 29.04 -13.58 -13.70
CA SER A 48 28.22 -13.01 -14.77
C SER A 48 27.68 -11.61 -14.46
N PHE A 49 27.91 -11.12 -13.25
CA PHE A 49 27.54 -9.78 -12.83
C PHE A 49 28.63 -8.79 -13.24
N SER A 50 28.28 -7.84 -14.08
CA SER A 50 29.17 -6.83 -14.67
C SER A 50 28.83 -5.44 -14.17
N VAL A 51 29.85 -4.66 -13.80
CA VAL A 51 29.73 -3.24 -13.46
C VAL A 51 30.58 -2.43 -14.41
N ASN A 52 30.00 -1.43 -15.05
CA ASN A 52 30.70 -0.49 -15.93
C ASN A 52 30.87 0.87 -15.22
N PRO A 53 32.09 1.24 -14.82
CA PRO A 53 32.33 2.51 -14.12
C PRO A 53 32.12 3.73 -15.02
N ASP A 54 32.43 3.64 -16.32
CA ASP A 54 32.30 4.78 -17.24
C ASP A 54 30.83 5.13 -17.50
N LYS A 55 29.96 4.11 -17.54
CA LYS A 55 28.51 4.27 -17.78
C LYS A 55 27.69 4.33 -16.51
N GLN A 56 28.29 4.07 -15.35
CA GLN A 56 27.62 4.03 -14.05
C GLN A 56 26.40 3.07 -14.02
N ILE A 57 26.59 1.87 -14.61
CA ILE A 57 25.56 0.83 -14.68
C ILE A 57 26.12 -0.53 -14.28
N TYR A 58 25.22 -1.39 -13.79
CA TYR A 58 25.48 -2.83 -13.67
C TYR A 58 24.56 -3.62 -14.60
N HIS A 59 24.98 -4.82 -14.95
CA HIS A 59 24.16 -5.78 -15.69
C HIS A 59 24.62 -7.21 -15.36
N CYS A 60 23.67 -8.09 -15.06
CA CYS A 60 23.94 -9.51 -14.89
C CYS A 60 23.55 -10.28 -16.13
N PHE A 61 24.51 -10.93 -16.78
CA PHE A 61 24.27 -11.74 -17.97
C PHE A 61 23.57 -13.08 -17.67
N GLY A 62 23.52 -13.49 -16.38
CA GLY A 62 22.84 -14.70 -15.95
C GLY A 62 21.34 -14.51 -15.71
N CYS A 63 20.94 -13.49 -14.95
CA CYS A 63 19.52 -13.26 -14.61
C CYS A 63 18.89 -12.06 -15.29
N GLY A 64 19.63 -11.29 -16.09
CA GLY A 64 19.13 -10.12 -16.84
C GLY A 64 18.89 -8.86 -16.00
N LYS A 65 19.10 -8.87 -14.68
CA LYS A 65 18.97 -7.69 -13.84
C LYS A 65 20.04 -6.66 -14.18
N GLY A 66 19.64 -5.38 -14.22
CA GLY A 66 20.53 -4.28 -14.56
C GLY A 66 19.96 -2.91 -14.29
N GLY A 67 20.83 -1.88 -14.27
CA GLY A 67 20.43 -0.50 -14.00
C GLY A 67 21.56 0.34 -13.43
N GLY A 68 21.22 1.54 -12.93
CA GLY A 68 22.14 2.40 -12.20
C GLY A 68 22.19 2.08 -10.70
N VAL A 69 22.91 2.93 -9.95
CA VAL A 69 23.14 2.75 -8.51
C VAL A 69 21.85 2.69 -7.70
N ILE A 70 20.84 3.47 -8.05
CA ILE A 70 19.54 3.48 -7.36
C ILE A 70 18.83 2.14 -7.58
N ASN A 71 18.80 1.63 -8.82
CA ASN A 71 18.21 0.32 -9.12
C ASN A 71 18.92 -0.80 -8.36
N PHE A 72 20.25 -0.72 -8.24
CA PHE A 72 21.03 -1.71 -7.49
C PHE A 72 20.60 -1.75 -6.00
N ILE A 73 20.49 -0.58 -5.36
CA ILE A 73 20.06 -0.49 -3.95
C ILE A 73 18.60 -0.93 -3.78
N MET A 74 17.70 -0.57 -4.70
CA MET A 74 16.32 -1.05 -4.67
C MET A 74 16.24 -2.58 -4.64
N GLU A 75 17.04 -3.23 -5.47
CA GLU A 75 17.04 -4.69 -5.64
C GLU A 75 17.76 -5.41 -4.47
N ILE A 76 18.91 -4.92 -4.02
CA ILE A 76 19.73 -5.62 -3.02
C ILE A 76 19.18 -5.45 -1.60
N GLU A 77 18.65 -4.27 -1.29
CA GLU A 77 18.06 -3.95 0.02
C GLU A 77 16.53 -4.16 0.05
N ASN A 78 15.95 -4.56 -1.10
CA ASN A 78 14.50 -4.70 -1.27
C ASN A 78 13.72 -3.43 -0.87
N LEU A 79 14.22 -2.27 -1.33
CA LEU A 79 13.66 -0.96 -1.03
C LEU A 79 12.81 -0.44 -2.19
N SER A 80 11.82 0.39 -1.87
CA SER A 80 11.13 1.21 -2.87
C SER A 80 12.06 2.32 -3.39
N PHE A 81 11.73 2.91 -4.54
CA PHE A 81 12.52 4.01 -5.10
C PHE A 81 12.76 5.17 -4.11
N PRO A 82 11.75 5.69 -3.36
CA PRO A 82 12.00 6.72 -2.35
C PRO A 82 12.95 6.27 -1.25
N GLU A 83 12.81 5.05 -0.74
CA GLU A 83 13.67 4.52 0.32
C GLU A 83 15.12 4.33 -0.17
N ALA A 84 15.32 3.89 -1.40
CA ALA A 84 16.64 3.79 -2.00
C ALA A 84 17.29 5.16 -2.20
N VAL A 85 16.51 6.18 -2.60
CA VAL A 85 16.97 7.57 -2.69
C VAL A 85 17.38 8.10 -1.31
N GLU A 86 16.59 7.87 -0.27
CA GLU A 86 16.92 8.25 1.11
C GLU A 86 18.19 7.55 1.61
N PHE A 87 18.33 6.26 1.33
CA PHE A 87 19.51 5.46 1.68
C PHE A 87 20.79 6.04 1.06
N LEU A 88 20.76 6.31 -0.24
CA LEU A 88 21.92 6.84 -0.98
C LEU A 88 22.20 8.30 -0.59
N ALA A 89 21.20 9.12 -0.33
CA ALA A 89 21.35 10.48 0.15
C ALA A 89 22.06 10.52 1.51
N LYS A 90 21.65 9.65 2.44
CA LYS A 90 22.31 9.50 3.73
C LYS A 90 23.77 9.06 3.58
N ARG A 91 24.03 8.10 2.68
CA ARG A 91 25.41 7.63 2.39
C ARG A 91 26.27 8.74 1.84
N ALA A 92 25.76 9.58 0.95
CA ALA A 92 26.49 10.69 0.32
C ALA A 92 26.52 11.97 1.17
N GLY A 93 25.91 11.97 2.36
CA GLY A 93 25.79 13.18 3.20
C GLY A 93 24.94 14.27 2.55
N MET A 94 24.03 13.91 1.65
CA MET A 94 23.13 14.86 0.97
C MET A 94 21.87 15.08 1.82
N ALA A 95 21.47 16.34 2.00
CA ALA A 95 20.15 16.65 2.52
C ALA A 95 19.11 16.29 1.44
N LEU A 96 18.06 15.57 1.86
CA LEU A 96 16.93 15.37 0.98
C LEU A 96 16.34 16.73 0.59
N PRO A 97 15.93 16.94 -0.67
CA PRO A 97 15.23 18.15 -1.04
C PRO A 97 14.04 18.32 -0.09
N GLU A 98 13.89 19.51 0.46
CA GLU A 98 12.66 19.84 1.19
C GLU A 98 11.52 19.43 0.26
N GLN A 99 10.68 18.53 0.77
CA GLN A 99 9.50 18.11 0.02
C GLN A 99 8.70 19.38 -0.23
N THR A 100 8.86 19.94 -1.42
CA THR A 100 7.87 20.91 -1.87
C THR A 100 6.58 20.12 -1.86
N ASP A 101 5.76 20.41 -0.85
CA ASP A 101 4.44 19.85 -0.65
C ASP A 101 3.67 20.08 -1.95
N SER A 102 3.84 19.16 -2.90
CA SER A 102 3.12 19.28 -4.16
C SER A 102 1.64 19.30 -3.79
N ARG A 103 0.85 20.07 -4.49
CA ARG A 103 -0.62 20.09 -4.30
C ARG A 103 -1.19 18.67 -4.27
N GLU A 104 -0.57 17.78 -5.02
CA GLU A 104 -0.93 16.37 -5.09
C GLU A 104 -0.54 15.59 -3.83
N SER A 105 0.65 15.83 -3.27
CA SER A 105 1.09 15.23 -2.02
C SER A 105 0.17 15.61 -0.86
N ARG A 106 -0.20 16.89 -0.77
CA ARG A 106 -1.18 17.39 0.22
C ARG A 106 -2.56 16.75 0.04
N LYS A 107 -3.05 16.66 -1.22
CA LYS A 107 -4.32 15.98 -1.52
C LYS A 107 -4.28 14.50 -1.11
N ARG A 108 -3.17 13.82 -1.41
CA ARG A 108 -2.99 12.42 -1.03
C ARG A 108 -3.00 12.24 0.49
N ALA A 109 -2.21 13.03 1.21
CA ALA A 109 -2.18 12.98 2.67
C ALA A 109 -3.56 13.29 3.30
N ARG A 110 -4.27 14.28 2.75
CA ARG A 110 -5.61 14.64 3.18
C ARG A 110 -6.62 13.52 2.94
N MET A 111 -6.55 12.85 1.79
CA MET A 111 -7.43 11.71 1.47
C MET A 111 -7.15 10.50 2.38
N LEU A 112 -5.89 10.20 2.69
CA LEU A 112 -5.54 9.14 3.65
C LEU A 112 -6.05 9.47 5.07
N ALA A 113 -5.95 10.74 5.49
CA ALA A 113 -6.52 11.18 6.77
C ALA A 113 -8.05 11.01 6.82
N LEU A 114 -8.74 11.40 5.74
CA LEU A 114 -10.18 11.22 5.59
C LEU A 114 -10.58 9.74 5.64
N ASN A 115 -9.89 8.87 4.90
CA ASN A 115 -10.15 7.43 4.91
C ASN A 115 -9.96 6.81 6.31
N ARG A 116 -8.91 7.22 7.03
CA ARG A 116 -8.68 6.78 8.41
C ARG A 116 -9.80 7.22 9.35
N ASP A 117 -10.28 8.46 9.22
CA ASP A 117 -11.39 8.96 10.03
C ASP A 117 -12.70 8.26 9.68
N ALA A 118 -12.96 7.97 8.41
CA ALA A 118 -14.10 7.18 7.96
C ALA A 118 -14.04 5.73 8.49
N ALA A 119 -12.86 5.09 8.47
CA ALA A 119 -12.67 3.76 9.04
C ALA A 119 -12.99 3.75 10.55
N ARG A 120 -12.52 4.77 11.29
CA ARG A 120 -12.86 4.95 12.71
C ARG A 120 -14.35 5.11 12.92
N TYR A 121 -15.01 5.94 12.13
CA TYR A 121 -16.47 6.11 12.20
C TYR A 121 -17.18 4.77 12.01
N PHE A 122 -16.88 4.01 10.97
CA PHE A 122 -17.49 2.71 10.73
C PHE A 122 -17.22 1.72 11.86
N TYR A 123 -15.99 1.71 12.41
CA TYR A 123 -15.62 0.87 13.54
C TYR A 123 -16.45 1.19 14.80
N GLU A 124 -16.65 2.47 15.11
CA GLU A 124 -17.46 2.93 16.21
C GLU A 124 -18.95 2.56 16.01
N GLN A 125 -19.46 2.70 14.77
CA GLN A 125 -20.85 2.32 14.45
C GLN A 125 -21.11 0.82 14.63
N LEU A 126 -20.10 -0.04 14.49
CA LEU A 126 -20.25 -1.47 14.77
C LEU A 126 -20.63 -1.74 16.23
N SER A 127 -20.09 -0.95 17.15
CA SER A 127 -20.35 -1.07 18.59
C SER A 127 -21.60 -0.27 19.05
N ALA A 128 -22.07 0.69 18.24
CA ALA A 128 -23.23 1.50 18.52
C ALA A 128 -24.54 0.67 18.55
N PRO A 129 -25.64 1.19 19.15
CA PRO A 129 -26.92 0.48 19.20
C PRO A 129 -27.40 0.00 17.83
N GLY A 130 -27.27 0.81 16.78
CA GLY A 130 -27.65 0.48 15.40
C GLY A 130 -26.83 -0.63 14.75
N GLY A 131 -25.67 -0.99 15.31
CA GLY A 131 -24.77 -2.00 14.75
C GLY A 131 -25.17 -3.46 15.03
N GLY A 132 -26.33 -3.73 15.63
CA GLY A 132 -26.83 -5.06 15.99
C GLY A 132 -26.79 -6.04 14.82
N ILE A 133 -27.34 -5.65 13.68
CA ILE A 133 -27.39 -6.48 12.46
C ILE A 133 -25.98 -6.90 11.99
N ALA A 134 -25.00 -6.01 12.11
CA ALA A 134 -23.63 -6.33 11.72
C ALA A 134 -22.96 -7.28 12.72
N ARG A 135 -23.21 -7.07 14.03
CA ARG A 135 -22.71 -7.98 15.08
C ARG A 135 -23.31 -9.38 14.97
N GLU A 136 -24.60 -9.49 14.68
CA GLU A 136 -25.28 -10.79 14.43
C GLU A 136 -24.69 -11.48 13.21
N TYR A 137 -24.42 -10.74 12.12
CA TYR A 137 -23.78 -11.30 10.93
C TYR A 137 -22.38 -11.82 11.24
N ILE A 138 -21.55 -11.05 11.98
CA ILE A 138 -20.20 -11.44 12.42
C ILE A 138 -20.29 -12.70 13.27
N ALA A 139 -21.23 -12.75 14.23
CA ALA A 139 -21.45 -13.91 15.10
C ALA A 139 -21.89 -15.16 14.31
N LYS A 140 -22.82 -15.00 13.35
CA LYS A 140 -23.26 -16.08 12.43
C LYS A 140 -22.10 -16.65 11.59
N ARG A 141 -21.12 -15.80 11.25
CA ARG A 141 -19.89 -16.19 10.56
C ARG A 141 -18.80 -16.71 11.52
N GLN A 142 -19.10 -16.81 12.80
CA GLN A 142 -18.17 -17.27 13.84
C GLN A 142 -16.86 -16.47 13.91
N ILE A 143 -16.89 -15.19 13.51
CA ILE A 143 -15.72 -14.30 13.56
C ILE A 143 -15.61 -13.74 14.98
N GLY A 144 -14.50 -14.07 15.66
CA GLY A 144 -14.21 -13.61 16.99
C GLY A 144 -13.87 -12.12 17.06
N ARG A 145 -14.10 -11.51 18.22
CA ARG A 145 -13.83 -10.08 18.45
C ARG A 145 -12.38 -9.69 18.12
N LYS A 146 -11.41 -10.56 18.45
CA LYS A 146 -9.99 -10.33 18.14
C LYS A 146 -9.76 -10.13 16.64
N MET A 147 -10.38 -10.98 15.80
CA MET A 147 -10.27 -10.85 14.34
C MET A 147 -11.02 -9.62 13.82
N ALA A 148 -12.25 -9.38 14.28
CA ALA A 148 -13.01 -8.18 13.91
C ALA A 148 -12.21 -6.91 14.18
N THR A 149 -11.52 -6.83 15.32
CA THR A 149 -10.65 -5.69 15.67
C THR A 149 -9.39 -5.65 14.83
N ALA A 150 -8.70 -6.78 14.63
CA ALA A 150 -7.45 -6.84 13.86
C ALA A 150 -7.63 -6.41 12.40
N PHE A 151 -8.79 -6.70 11.82
CA PHE A 151 -9.16 -6.31 10.48
C PHE A 151 -9.87 -4.94 10.41
N GLY A 152 -10.13 -4.30 11.55
CA GLY A 152 -10.83 -3.03 11.62
C GLY A 152 -12.25 -3.09 11.07
N LEU A 153 -12.95 -4.22 11.22
CA LEU A 153 -14.30 -4.38 10.73
C LEU A 153 -15.21 -3.30 11.31
N GLY A 154 -16.06 -2.74 10.47
CA GLY A 154 -16.97 -1.66 10.81
C GLY A 154 -18.38 -1.88 10.29
N PHE A 155 -19.25 -0.93 10.57
CA PHE A 155 -20.62 -0.93 10.09
C PHE A 155 -20.97 0.44 9.48
N ALA A 156 -21.53 0.42 8.28
CA ALA A 156 -22.17 1.57 7.66
C ALA A 156 -23.68 1.51 7.96
N PRO A 157 -24.23 2.43 8.77
CA PRO A 157 -25.65 2.47 9.10
C PRO A 157 -26.55 2.63 7.87
N ASP A 158 -27.84 2.35 8.04
CA ASP A 158 -28.84 2.49 6.97
C ASP A 158 -29.36 3.94 6.85
N GLY A 159 -28.46 4.91 6.90
CA GLY A 159 -28.74 6.34 6.78
C GLY A 159 -28.18 6.90 5.48
N TRP A 160 -28.69 8.07 5.07
CA TRP A 160 -28.26 8.72 3.83
C TRP A 160 -27.08 9.68 4.02
N SER A 161 -26.83 10.18 5.25
CA SER A 161 -25.86 11.24 5.52
C SER A 161 -25.03 11.03 6.80
N GLY A 162 -25.12 9.89 7.44
CA GLY A 162 -24.44 9.67 8.73
C GLY A 162 -22.93 9.84 8.68
N LEU A 163 -22.26 9.26 7.68
CA LEU A 163 -20.83 9.46 7.45
C LEU A 163 -20.56 10.88 6.95
N LEU A 164 -21.34 11.37 5.98
CA LEU A 164 -21.24 12.71 5.42
C LEU A 164 -21.21 13.77 6.53
N ASP A 165 -22.18 13.73 7.44
CA ASP A 165 -22.31 14.70 8.54
C ASP A 165 -21.17 14.55 9.54
N ALA A 166 -20.75 13.32 9.87
CA ALA A 166 -19.63 13.08 10.76
C ALA A 166 -18.29 13.60 10.19
N MET A 167 -18.08 13.48 8.88
CA MET A 167 -16.86 13.97 8.24
C MET A 167 -16.88 15.49 8.04
N ARG A 168 -18.05 16.09 7.76
CA ARG A 168 -18.22 17.54 7.77
C ARG A 168 -17.88 18.15 9.13
N ALA A 169 -18.32 17.52 10.21
CA ALA A 169 -17.98 17.95 11.58
C ALA A 169 -16.46 17.91 11.86
N LYS A 170 -15.68 17.10 11.14
CA LYS A 170 -14.23 17.06 11.19
C LYS A 170 -13.55 18.02 10.20
N GLY A 171 -14.31 18.84 9.47
CA GLY A 171 -13.80 19.84 8.54
C GLY A 171 -13.40 19.28 7.17
N TYR A 172 -13.95 18.14 6.76
CA TYR A 172 -13.83 17.65 5.39
C TYR A 172 -14.93 18.22 4.52
N THR A 173 -14.60 18.56 3.28
CA THR A 173 -15.56 19.03 2.30
C THR A 173 -16.27 17.87 1.60
N ASP A 174 -17.45 18.12 1.06
CA ASP A 174 -18.22 17.13 0.30
C ASP A 174 -17.45 16.60 -0.91
N TYR A 175 -16.68 17.47 -1.57
CA TYR A 175 -15.86 17.08 -2.71
C TYR A 175 -14.65 16.22 -2.32
N GLU A 176 -14.02 16.45 -1.17
CA GLU A 176 -12.98 15.56 -0.65
C GLU A 176 -13.53 14.15 -0.40
N MET A 177 -14.75 14.07 0.17
CA MET A 177 -15.43 12.80 0.40
C MET A 177 -15.89 12.13 -0.90
N PHE A 178 -16.30 12.91 -1.89
CA PHE A 178 -16.66 12.42 -3.22
C PHE A 178 -15.44 11.85 -3.95
N ASP A 179 -14.31 12.59 -3.96
CA ASP A 179 -13.03 12.14 -4.55
C ASP A 179 -12.51 10.86 -3.88
N ALA A 180 -12.78 10.67 -2.58
CA ALA A 180 -12.46 9.45 -1.83
C ALA A 180 -13.47 8.30 -2.05
N GLY A 181 -14.58 8.55 -2.78
CA GLY A 181 -15.62 7.56 -3.03
C GLY A 181 -16.49 7.23 -1.81
N LEU A 182 -16.41 8.03 -0.74
CA LEU A 182 -17.18 7.86 0.50
C LEU A 182 -18.61 8.35 0.38
N VAL A 183 -18.84 9.33 -0.49
CA VAL A 183 -20.17 9.84 -0.81
C VAL A 183 -20.41 9.86 -2.32
N ARG A 184 -21.66 9.96 -2.72
CA ARG A 184 -22.11 10.09 -4.10
C ARG A 184 -22.94 11.36 -4.24
N GLN A 185 -22.92 11.92 -5.44
CA GLN A 185 -23.78 13.05 -5.77
C GLN A 185 -25.13 12.56 -6.29
N GLY A 186 -26.22 13.10 -5.73
CA GLY A 186 -27.58 12.84 -6.17
C GLY A 186 -27.97 13.69 -7.38
N LYS A 187 -29.05 13.34 -8.03
CA LYS A 187 -29.59 14.07 -9.20
C LYS A 187 -29.87 15.56 -8.92
N ASN A 188 -30.17 15.89 -7.68
CA ASN A 188 -30.48 17.26 -7.24
C ASN A 188 -29.25 18.00 -6.68
N GLY A 189 -28.03 17.52 -6.94
CA GLY A 189 -26.80 18.17 -6.53
C GLY A 189 -26.35 17.93 -5.10
N GLY A 190 -27.18 17.33 -4.23
CA GLY A 190 -26.81 16.97 -2.86
C GLY A 190 -25.91 15.73 -2.81
N PHE A 191 -25.20 15.57 -1.69
CA PHE A 191 -24.34 14.38 -1.47
C PHE A 191 -25.00 13.42 -0.47
N TYR A 192 -24.69 12.13 -0.59
CA TYR A 192 -25.18 11.07 0.29
C TYR A 192 -24.16 9.94 0.42
N ASP A 193 -24.22 9.18 1.51
CA ASP A 193 -23.28 8.11 1.84
C ASP A 193 -23.27 7.00 0.77
N THR A 194 -22.09 6.63 0.29
CA THR A 194 -21.90 5.54 -0.67
C THR A 194 -22.25 4.20 -0.05
N PHE A 195 -21.77 3.97 1.16
CA PHE A 195 -21.97 2.70 1.88
C PHE A 195 -23.10 2.86 2.88
N ARG A 196 -24.14 2.05 2.74
CA ARG A 196 -25.30 2.02 3.62
C ARG A 196 -25.71 0.57 3.90
N ARG A 197 -26.08 0.29 5.15
CA ARG A 197 -26.48 -1.05 5.62
C ARG A 197 -25.46 -2.12 5.25
N ARG A 198 -24.14 -1.84 5.47
CA ARG A 198 -23.06 -2.72 5.06
C ARG A 198 -22.09 -3.02 6.21
N LEU A 199 -21.65 -4.29 6.27
CA LEU A 199 -20.44 -4.63 7.01
C LEU A 199 -19.25 -4.09 6.21
N MET A 200 -18.40 -3.29 6.88
CA MET A 200 -17.30 -2.58 6.24
C MET A 200 -15.96 -3.26 6.50
N PHE A 201 -15.17 -3.36 5.47
CA PHE A 201 -13.82 -3.89 5.45
C PHE A 201 -12.90 -2.78 4.95
N PRO A 202 -12.10 -2.13 5.83
CA PRO A 202 -11.10 -1.18 5.35
C PRO A 202 -10.02 -1.92 4.56
N VAL A 203 -9.68 -1.40 3.39
CA VAL A 203 -8.54 -1.86 2.61
C VAL A 203 -7.32 -1.08 3.08
N ILE A 204 -6.35 -1.81 3.63
CA ILE A 204 -5.16 -1.23 4.25
C ILE A 204 -3.95 -1.63 3.41
N ASP A 205 -3.16 -0.64 2.98
CA ASP A 205 -1.95 -0.88 2.19
C ASP A 205 -0.81 -1.45 3.05
N VAL A 206 0.30 -1.80 2.41
CA VAL A 206 1.48 -2.38 3.10
C VAL A 206 2.16 -1.43 4.08
N ARG A 207 1.85 -0.12 4.04
CA ARG A 207 2.35 0.90 4.98
C ARG A 207 1.47 1.05 6.22
N GLY A 208 0.25 0.51 6.16
CA GLY A 208 -0.75 0.61 7.23
C GLY A 208 -1.76 1.74 7.03
N ASP A 209 -1.78 2.37 5.85
CA ASP A 209 -2.73 3.42 5.51
C ASP A 209 -4.04 2.83 4.99
N VAL A 210 -5.18 3.38 5.44
CA VAL A 210 -6.49 3.03 4.89
C VAL A 210 -6.65 3.72 3.54
N ILE A 211 -6.63 2.93 2.46
CA ILE A 211 -6.67 3.44 1.09
C ILE A 211 -8.07 3.39 0.46
N GLY A 212 -8.97 2.57 0.99
CA GLY A 212 -10.33 2.41 0.50
C GLY A 212 -11.14 1.44 1.35
N PHE A 213 -12.29 1.05 0.84
CA PHE A 213 -13.23 0.19 1.56
C PHE A 213 -13.88 -0.84 0.65
N SER A 214 -14.22 -1.97 1.23
CA SER A 214 -15.19 -2.91 0.69
C SER A 214 -16.35 -3.03 1.66
N GLY A 215 -17.58 -3.02 1.15
CA GLY A 215 -18.80 -3.09 1.97
C GLY A 215 -19.70 -4.22 1.53
N ARG A 216 -19.98 -5.19 2.42
CA ARG A 216 -20.92 -6.27 2.18
C ARG A 216 -22.32 -5.87 2.68
N ILE A 217 -23.34 -5.98 1.81
CA ILE A 217 -24.73 -5.69 2.20
C ILE A 217 -25.18 -6.64 3.32
N LEU A 218 -25.90 -6.09 4.29
CA LEU A 218 -26.55 -6.85 5.36
C LEU A 218 -28.06 -6.89 5.11
N GLY A 219 -28.56 -8.07 4.80
CA GLY A 219 -29.91 -8.30 4.33
C GLY A 219 -30.00 -8.38 2.80
N ASP A 220 -31.18 -8.21 2.27
CA ASP A 220 -31.48 -8.24 0.84
C ASP A 220 -31.01 -6.94 0.17
N GLY A 221 -30.51 -7.04 -1.06
CA GLY A 221 -30.07 -5.91 -1.87
C GLY A 221 -28.86 -6.21 -2.74
N GLU A 222 -28.71 -5.42 -3.79
CA GLU A 222 -27.60 -5.50 -4.76
C GLU A 222 -26.78 -4.20 -4.75
N PRO A 223 -25.50 -4.26 -5.06
CA PRO A 223 -24.67 -5.45 -5.17
C PRO A 223 -24.31 -6.04 -3.80
N LYS A 224 -24.08 -7.37 -3.75
CA LYS A 224 -23.67 -8.08 -2.53
C LYS A 224 -22.40 -7.47 -1.91
N TYR A 225 -21.41 -7.17 -2.74
CA TYR A 225 -20.21 -6.41 -2.35
C TYR A 225 -20.12 -5.14 -3.16
N MET A 226 -19.73 -4.07 -2.50
CA MET A 226 -19.45 -2.76 -3.09
C MET A 226 -18.06 -2.31 -2.63
N ASN A 227 -17.20 -1.99 -3.57
CA ASN A 227 -15.84 -1.49 -3.29
C ASN A 227 -15.77 0.01 -3.57
N SER A 228 -14.82 0.68 -2.91
CA SER A 228 -14.42 2.04 -3.31
C SER A 228 -14.07 2.10 -4.80
N PRO A 229 -14.36 3.21 -5.48
CA PRO A 229 -13.87 3.45 -6.84
C PRO A 229 -12.34 3.60 -6.84
N GLU A 230 -11.74 3.68 -8.03
CA GLU A 230 -10.35 4.13 -8.18
C GLU A 230 -10.22 5.56 -7.66
N THR A 231 -9.19 5.82 -6.85
CA THR A 231 -8.94 7.14 -6.26
C THR A 231 -7.44 7.48 -6.33
N LEU A 232 -7.07 8.68 -5.89
CA LEU A 232 -5.66 9.07 -5.80
C LEU A 232 -4.81 8.13 -4.93
N VAL A 233 -5.43 7.42 -3.97
CA VAL A 233 -4.73 6.54 -3.02
C VAL A 233 -5.06 5.05 -3.21
N PHE A 234 -6.08 4.70 -3.98
CA PHE A 234 -6.55 3.33 -4.16
C PHE A 234 -6.62 2.92 -5.63
N ASN A 235 -5.95 1.83 -5.94
CA ASN A 235 -6.03 1.16 -7.24
C ASN A 235 -6.31 -0.33 -7.00
N LYS A 236 -7.45 -0.83 -7.49
CA LYS A 236 -7.92 -2.21 -7.26
C LYS A 236 -6.97 -3.27 -7.80
N SER A 237 -6.34 -3.01 -8.94
CA SER A 237 -5.44 -3.97 -9.58
C SER A 237 -4.07 -4.08 -8.90
N ARG A 238 -3.75 -3.18 -7.98
CA ARG A 238 -2.45 -3.12 -7.30
C ARG A 238 -2.52 -3.39 -5.79
N ASN A 239 -3.72 -3.65 -5.27
CA ASN A 239 -3.92 -3.82 -3.83
C ASN A 239 -4.72 -5.09 -3.56
N LEU A 240 -4.19 -5.92 -2.67
CA LEU A 240 -4.87 -7.09 -2.14
C LEU A 240 -5.34 -6.80 -0.71
N PHE A 241 -6.57 -7.18 -0.41
CA PHE A 241 -7.10 -7.11 0.96
C PHE A 241 -6.26 -7.99 1.90
N ALA A 242 -5.92 -7.48 3.08
CA ALA A 242 -5.10 -8.12 4.11
C ALA A 242 -3.62 -8.35 3.75
N LEU A 243 -3.09 -7.81 2.64
CA LEU A 243 -1.67 -7.95 2.32
C LEU A 243 -0.77 -7.32 3.41
N ASN A 244 -1.21 -6.26 4.06
CA ASN A 244 -0.52 -5.63 5.20
C ASN A 244 -0.33 -6.56 6.40
N LEU A 245 -1.21 -7.56 6.56
CA LEU A 245 -1.11 -8.61 7.58
C LEU A 245 -0.31 -9.80 7.05
N ALA A 246 -0.67 -10.29 5.87
CA ALA A 246 -0.07 -11.47 5.24
C ALA A 246 1.44 -11.34 5.00
N LYS A 247 1.95 -10.14 4.73
CA LYS A 247 3.39 -9.89 4.57
C LYS A 247 4.22 -10.16 5.84
N LYS A 248 3.58 -10.25 7.00
CA LYS A 248 4.22 -10.56 8.29
C LYS A 248 4.28 -12.06 8.57
N SER A 249 3.58 -12.86 7.78
CA SER A 249 3.60 -14.32 7.88
C SER A 249 4.99 -14.85 7.58
N LYS A 250 5.34 -15.95 8.26
CA LYS A 250 6.57 -16.71 7.99
C LYS A 250 6.38 -17.80 6.93
N SER A 251 5.18 -17.93 6.37
CA SER A 251 4.87 -18.86 5.30
C SER A 251 5.58 -18.44 4.01
N GLY A 252 6.19 -19.38 3.30
CA GLY A 252 6.86 -19.12 2.02
C GLY A 252 5.89 -18.96 0.83
N TYR A 253 4.59 -18.82 1.06
CA TYR A 253 3.54 -18.70 0.05
C TYR A 253 2.38 -17.84 0.55
N ILE A 254 1.52 -17.40 -0.36
CA ILE A 254 0.29 -16.65 -0.09
C ILE A 254 -0.91 -17.50 -0.51
N ILE A 255 -1.98 -17.46 0.28
CA ILE A 255 -3.29 -18.05 -0.03
C ILE A 255 -4.16 -16.95 -0.63
N LEU A 256 -4.56 -17.11 -1.89
CA LEU A 256 -5.49 -16.20 -2.55
C LEU A 256 -6.93 -16.72 -2.36
N SER A 257 -7.82 -15.86 -1.85
CA SER A 257 -9.25 -16.14 -1.66
C SER A 257 -10.08 -15.15 -2.47
N GLU A 258 -11.32 -15.51 -2.79
CA GLU A 258 -12.22 -14.64 -3.58
C GLU A 258 -12.87 -13.53 -2.75
N GLY A 259 -12.99 -13.70 -1.43
CA GLY A 259 -13.76 -12.80 -0.61
C GLY A 259 -13.08 -12.34 0.67
N ASN A 260 -13.31 -11.08 1.04
CA ASN A 260 -12.73 -10.48 2.25
C ASN A 260 -13.14 -11.23 3.53
N ILE A 261 -14.39 -11.72 3.60
CA ILE A 261 -14.88 -12.46 4.77
C ILE A 261 -14.17 -13.81 4.92
N ASP A 262 -13.83 -14.45 3.79
CA ASP A 262 -13.15 -15.74 3.78
C ASP A 262 -11.70 -15.56 4.25
N VAL A 263 -11.05 -14.46 3.84
CA VAL A 263 -9.72 -14.08 4.35
C VAL A 263 -9.74 -13.90 5.87
N VAL A 264 -10.74 -13.19 6.42
CA VAL A 264 -10.87 -13.02 7.88
C VAL A 264 -11.02 -14.37 8.58
N SER A 265 -11.82 -15.28 8.00
CA SER A 265 -12.01 -16.63 8.54
C SER A 265 -10.74 -17.47 8.47
N LEU A 266 -9.99 -17.39 7.37
CA LEU A 266 -8.69 -18.06 7.21
C LEU A 266 -7.66 -17.57 8.23
N HIS A 267 -7.55 -16.26 8.45
CA HIS A 267 -6.67 -15.71 9.48
C HIS A 267 -7.07 -16.19 10.88
N GLN A 268 -8.38 -16.27 11.16
CA GLN A 268 -8.86 -16.81 12.43
C GLN A 268 -8.50 -18.28 12.61
N ALA A 269 -8.49 -19.06 11.53
CA ALA A 269 -8.08 -20.46 11.53
C ALA A 269 -6.54 -20.66 11.57
N GLY A 270 -5.76 -19.57 11.63
CA GLY A 270 -4.30 -19.60 11.71
C GLY A 270 -3.56 -19.47 10.38
N PHE A 271 -4.26 -19.25 9.26
CA PHE A 271 -3.67 -19.00 7.93
C PHE A 271 -3.43 -17.49 7.78
N ASP A 272 -2.39 -16.98 8.44
CA ASP A 272 -2.06 -15.55 8.49
C ASP A 272 -1.47 -14.98 7.19
N ASN A 273 -1.32 -15.83 6.17
CA ASN A 273 -0.84 -15.55 4.82
C ASN A 273 -1.96 -15.45 3.77
N ALA A 274 -3.24 -15.42 4.18
CA ALA A 274 -4.37 -15.30 3.27
C ALA A 274 -4.63 -13.85 2.86
N VAL A 275 -5.00 -13.64 1.58
CA VAL A 275 -5.35 -12.33 0.96
C VAL A 275 -6.51 -12.48 -0.02
N ALA A 276 -7.17 -11.37 -0.41
CA ALA A 276 -8.19 -11.33 -1.46
C ALA A 276 -7.98 -10.16 -2.42
#